data_99e673a4c00e9532c6a4391c189bbe16
#
_entry.id   99e673a4c00e9532c6a4391c189bbe16
#
_cell.length_a   1.000
_cell.length_b   1.000
_cell.length_c   1.000
_cell.angle_alpha   90.00
_cell.angle_beta   90.00
_cell.angle_gamma   90.00
#
_symmetry.space_group_name_H-M   'P 1'
#
loop_
_entity.id
_entity.type
_entity.pdbx_description
1 polymer ?
#
loop_
_entity_poly.entity_id
_entity_poly.type
_entity_poly.pdbx_seq_one_letter_code
_entity_poly.pdbx_strand_id
1 'polypeptide(L)'
;MTVGMREVKEKRKRWRAHKSKKRAELLGRRMIPVVLGPDKNHYVIDHHHMVRALHEEGEEFVLVSVVADLTMVHKNAFWVVLDNHRWVYPYDAKGERRDYRDLPKTVADLKDDPFRSLAGELRRVGGFAKDTTPFSEFLWADFLRRKLSRKGVENNFSKAIERALALGKSKDAVYLPGWCGPAEED
;
A
#
# COMPACT_ATOMS: atom_id res chain seq x y z
N MET A 1 -5.99 -5.32 -1.94
CA MET A 1 -7.41 -4.93 -1.93
C MET A 1 -7.63 -3.51 -1.43
N THR A 2 -6.70 -2.95 -0.69
CA THR A 2 -6.86 -1.67 -0.02
C THR A 2 -5.69 -0.73 -0.24
N VAL A 3 -5.96 0.57 -0.11
CA VAL A 3 -4.96 1.66 -0.10
C VAL A 3 -5.25 2.59 1.07
N GLY A 4 -4.25 3.34 1.50
CA GLY A 4 -4.45 4.46 2.40
C GLY A 4 -4.89 5.70 1.61
N MET A 5 -6.16 6.07 1.67
CA MET A 5 -6.67 7.19 0.87
C MET A 5 -6.09 8.55 1.25
N ARG A 6 -5.53 8.70 2.46
CA ARG A 6 -4.75 9.92 2.79
C ARG A 6 -3.50 10.05 1.93
N GLU A 7 -2.76 8.94 1.73
CA GLU A 7 -1.59 8.93 0.86
C GLU A 7 -1.99 9.17 -0.61
N VAL A 8 -3.11 8.61 -1.06
CA VAL A 8 -3.66 8.89 -2.39
C VAL A 8 -3.94 10.39 -2.55
N LYS A 9 -4.61 11.03 -1.58
CA LYS A 9 -4.89 12.47 -1.59
C LYS A 9 -3.61 13.32 -1.64
N GLU A 10 -2.57 12.95 -0.89
CA GLU A 10 -1.28 13.65 -0.93
C GLU A 10 -0.58 13.50 -2.28
N LYS A 11 -0.62 12.30 -2.89
CA LYS A 11 -0.08 12.08 -4.23
C LYS A 11 -0.83 12.91 -5.28
N ARG A 12 -2.16 12.99 -5.21
CA ARG A 12 -2.99 13.84 -6.06
C ARG A 12 -2.60 15.31 -5.93
N LYS A 13 -2.48 15.82 -4.69
CA LYS A 13 -2.07 17.21 -4.44
C LYS A 13 -0.71 17.51 -5.07
N ARG A 14 0.27 16.62 -4.91
CA ARG A 14 1.59 16.76 -5.54
C ARG A 14 1.50 16.69 -7.06
N TRP A 15 0.69 15.79 -7.62
CA TRP A 15 0.48 15.68 -9.06
C TRP A 15 -0.05 16.98 -9.64
N ARG A 16 -1.08 17.56 -9.05
CA ARG A 16 -1.66 18.84 -9.48
C ARG A 16 -0.68 20.01 -9.43
N ALA A 17 0.22 20.01 -8.45
CA ALA A 17 1.25 21.04 -8.30
C ALA A 17 2.34 20.99 -9.37
N HIS A 18 2.44 19.90 -10.15
CA HIS A 18 3.46 19.73 -11.17
C HIS A 18 2.97 20.15 -12.56
N LYS A 19 3.82 20.90 -13.31
CA LYS A 19 3.61 21.19 -14.73
C LYS A 19 3.88 19.94 -15.58
N SER A 20 3.38 19.92 -16.82
CA SER A 20 3.43 18.75 -17.73
C SER A 20 4.80 18.09 -17.85
N LYS A 21 5.87 18.86 -18.03
CA LYS A 21 7.25 18.31 -18.12
C LYS A 21 7.63 17.52 -16.87
N LYS A 22 7.34 18.06 -15.68
CA LYS A 22 7.65 17.40 -14.41
C LYS A 22 6.74 16.20 -14.14
N ARG A 23 5.51 16.20 -14.63
CA ARG A 23 4.60 15.05 -14.62
C ARG A 23 5.15 13.90 -15.45
N ALA A 24 5.61 14.19 -16.69
CA ALA A 24 6.23 13.20 -17.56
C ALA A 24 7.50 12.58 -16.94
N GLU A 25 8.38 13.41 -16.35
CA GLU A 25 9.55 12.93 -15.61
C GLU A 25 9.18 12.04 -14.42
N LEU A 26 8.12 12.39 -13.68
CA LEU A 26 7.64 11.60 -12.54
C LEU A 26 7.12 10.23 -13.00
N LEU A 27 6.37 10.17 -14.09
CA LEU A 27 5.89 8.90 -14.68
C LEU A 27 7.07 8.03 -15.12
N GLY A 28 8.07 8.60 -15.81
CA GLY A 28 9.25 7.86 -16.24
C GLY A 28 10.10 7.29 -15.09
N ARG A 29 10.20 8.06 -13.98
CA ARG A 29 10.95 7.60 -12.79
C ARG A 29 10.19 6.62 -11.90
N ARG A 30 8.88 6.52 -12.06
CA ARG A 30 7.99 5.72 -11.21
C ARG A 30 7.03 4.90 -12.05
N MET A 31 7.60 4.13 -12.98
CA MET A 31 6.82 3.15 -13.75
C MET A 31 6.06 2.21 -12.81
N ILE A 32 4.87 1.85 -13.21
CA ILE A 32 4.00 0.98 -12.43
C ILE A 32 4.40 -0.48 -12.71
N PRO A 33 4.85 -1.24 -11.70
CA PRO A 33 5.19 -2.64 -11.90
C PRO A 33 3.93 -3.46 -12.11
N VAL A 34 3.94 -4.24 -13.18
CA VAL A 34 2.82 -5.12 -13.56
C VAL A 34 3.31 -6.51 -13.90
N VAL A 35 2.43 -7.48 -13.70
CA VAL A 35 2.54 -8.82 -14.27
C VAL A 35 1.53 -8.94 -15.41
N LEU A 36 1.96 -9.43 -16.57
CA LEU A 36 1.03 -9.83 -17.62
C LEU A 36 0.44 -11.19 -17.25
N GLY A 37 -0.86 -11.27 -17.16
CA GLY A 37 -1.55 -12.49 -16.75
C GLY A 37 -2.49 -13.04 -17.82
N PRO A 38 -3.32 -14.02 -17.46
CA PRO A 38 -4.32 -14.59 -18.35
C PRO A 38 -5.17 -13.51 -19.02
N ASP A 39 -5.64 -13.80 -20.24
CA ASP A 39 -6.43 -12.90 -21.06
C ASP A 39 -5.71 -11.58 -21.41
N LYS A 40 -4.37 -11.57 -21.36
CA LYS A 40 -3.51 -10.41 -21.61
C LYS A 40 -3.78 -9.23 -20.66
N ASN A 41 -4.37 -9.47 -19.50
CA ASN A 41 -4.61 -8.45 -18.51
C ASN A 41 -3.31 -8.04 -17.82
N HIS A 42 -3.24 -6.75 -17.46
CA HIS A 42 -2.14 -6.17 -16.69
C HIS A 42 -2.52 -6.14 -15.21
N TYR A 43 -1.79 -6.89 -14.39
CA TYR A 43 -2.01 -6.95 -12.95
C TYR A 43 -1.00 -6.07 -12.24
N VAL A 44 -1.46 -4.98 -11.66
CA VAL A 44 -0.62 -4.07 -10.86
C VAL A 44 -0.22 -4.77 -9.58
N ILE A 45 1.08 -4.89 -9.33
CA ILE A 45 1.63 -5.58 -8.15
C ILE A 45 2.21 -4.64 -7.10
N ASP A 46 2.49 -3.39 -7.45
CA ASP A 46 2.92 -2.35 -6.51
C ASP A 46 2.50 -0.95 -7.00
N HIS A 47 2.85 0.08 -6.27
CA HIS A 47 2.52 1.49 -6.54
C HIS A 47 1.01 1.80 -6.55
N HIS A 48 0.19 1.01 -5.87
CA HIS A 48 -1.28 1.13 -5.86
C HIS A 48 -1.77 2.52 -5.46
N HIS A 49 -1.14 3.20 -4.49
CA HIS A 49 -1.48 4.58 -4.13
C HIS A 49 -1.24 5.56 -5.28
N MET A 50 -0.17 5.35 -6.07
CA MET A 50 0.14 6.23 -7.21
C MET A 50 -0.84 5.99 -8.35
N VAL A 51 -1.08 4.74 -8.72
CA VAL A 51 -2.03 4.39 -9.79
C VAL A 51 -3.43 4.90 -9.44
N ARG A 52 -3.86 4.70 -8.19
CA ARG A 52 -5.15 5.22 -7.73
C ARG A 52 -5.22 6.76 -7.82
N ALA A 53 -4.15 7.44 -7.43
CA ALA A 53 -4.09 8.90 -7.51
C ALA A 53 -4.16 9.41 -8.95
N LEU A 54 -3.42 8.79 -9.88
CA LEU A 54 -3.44 9.13 -11.30
C LEU A 54 -4.81 8.88 -11.92
N HIS A 55 -5.43 7.74 -11.62
CA HIS A 55 -6.79 7.45 -12.06
C HIS A 55 -7.80 8.51 -11.61
N GLU A 56 -7.73 8.95 -10.35
CA GLU A 56 -8.62 10.03 -9.83
C GLU A 56 -8.31 11.42 -10.39
N GLU A 57 -7.14 11.61 -11.00
CA GLU A 57 -6.77 12.85 -11.72
C GLU A 57 -7.09 12.77 -13.23
N GLY A 58 -7.72 11.69 -13.69
CA GLY A 58 -8.14 11.50 -15.07
C GLY A 58 -7.00 11.16 -16.03
N GLU A 59 -5.87 10.65 -15.51
CA GLU A 59 -4.77 10.20 -16.37
C GLU A 59 -5.17 8.87 -17.02
N GLU A 60 -5.27 8.86 -18.33
CA GLU A 60 -5.69 7.70 -19.13
C GLU A 60 -4.55 6.69 -19.31
N PHE A 61 -3.30 7.16 -19.28
CA PHE A 61 -2.13 6.34 -19.55
C PHE A 61 -1.08 6.49 -18.46
N VAL A 62 -0.46 5.37 -18.12
CA VAL A 62 0.69 5.31 -17.21
C VAL A 62 1.81 4.50 -17.84
N LEU A 63 3.06 4.78 -17.48
CA LEU A 63 4.17 3.94 -17.87
C LEU A 63 4.24 2.72 -16.95
N VAL A 64 4.35 1.54 -17.56
CA VAL A 64 4.44 0.27 -16.84
C VAL A 64 5.82 -0.37 -17.00
N SER A 65 6.25 -1.09 -15.98
CA SER A 65 7.38 -2.03 -16.05
C SER A 65 6.84 -3.44 -15.92
N VAL A 66 7.01 -4.25 -16.95
CA VAL A 66 6.59 -5.66 -16.92
C VAL A 66 7.63 -6.45 -16.13
N VAL A 67 7.20 -6.97 -14.96
CA VAL A 67 8.04 -7.76 -14.05
C VAL A 67 8.08 -9.23 -14.48
N ALA A 68 6.96 -9.75 -14.97
CA ALA A 68 6.85 -11.10 -15.50
C ALA A 68 5.73 -11.20 -16.54
N ASP A 69 5.91 -12.10 -17.49
CA ASP A 69 4.87 -12.51 -18.45
C ASP A 69 4.37 -13.90 -18.07
N LEU A 70 3.14 -13.96 -17.57
CA LEU A 70 2.43 -15.17 -17.16
C LEU A 70 1.15 -15.37 -18.00
N THR A 71 1.09 -14.80 -19.21
CA THR A 71 -0.07 -14.89 -20.11
C THR A 71 -0.45 -16.31 -20.47
N MET A 72 0.53 -17.22 -20.50
CA MET A 72 0.32 -18.65 -20.81
C MET A 72 -0.04 -19.50 -19.58
N VAL A 73 -0.05 -18.92 -18.38
CA VAL A 73 -0.35 -19.66 -17.15
C VAL A 73 -1.86 -19.76 -16.97
N HIS A 74 -2.33 -20.98 -16.65
CA HIS A 74 -3.75 -21.19 -16.37
C HIS A 74 -4.18 -20.35 -15.16
N LYS A 75 -5.40 -19.77 -15.23
CA LYS A 75 -5.92 -18.80 -14.27
C LYS A 75 -5.81 -19.22 -12.79
N ASN A 76 -6.04 -20.50 -12.50
CA ASN A 76 -5.93 -21.01 -11.12
C ASN A 76 -4.47 -21.03 -10.64
N ALA A 77 -3.53 -21.44 -11.51
CA ALA A 77 -2.11 -21.44 -11.21
C ALA A 77 -1.54 -20.01 -11.12
N PHE A 78 -2.06 -19.07 -11.90
CA PHE A 78 -1.64 -17.68 -11.91
C PHE A 78 -1.69 -17.05 -10.50
N TRP A 79 -2.80 -17.22 -9.79
CA TRP A 79 -2.92 -16.66 -8.43
C TRP A 79 -1.97 -17.31 -7.43
N VAL A 80 -1.72 -18.61 -7.57
CA VAL A 80 -0.74 -19.33 -6.74
C VAL A 80 0.66 -18.78 -6.99
N VAL A 81 1.03 -18.52 -8.26
CA VAL A 81 2.31 -17.91 -8.61
C VAL A 81 2.43 -16.51 -7.99
N LEU A 82 1.41 -15.66 -8.12
CA LEU A 82 1.43 -14.32 -7.52
C LEU A 82 1.58 -14.34 -5.99
N ASP A 83 0.90 -15.27 -5.32
CA ASP A 83 0.98 -15.41 -3.85
C ASP A 83 2.37 -15.86 -3.42
N ASN A 84 2.95 -16.88 -4.07
CA ASN A 84 4.29 -17.37 -3.80
C ASN A 84 5.37 -16.30 -4.03
N HIS A 85 5.22 -15.47 -5.06
CA HIS A 85 6.11 -14.32 -5.31
C HIS A 85 5.83 -13.11 -4.42
N ARG A 86 4.83 -13.17 -3.56
CA ARG A 86 4.39 -12.04 -2.73
C ARG A 86 4.01 -10.80 -3.55
N TRP A 87 3.38 -11.02 -4.70
CA TRP A 87 2.87 -9.97 -5.58
C TRP A 87 1.39 -9.67 -5.37
N VAL A 88 0.73 -10.44 -4.51
CA VAL A 88 -0.66 -10.23 -4.11
C VAL A 88 -0.81 -10.24 -2.59
N TYR A 89 -1.65 -9.34 -2.08
CA TYR A 89 -2.01 -9.29 -0.66
C TYR A 89 -3.56 -9.29 -0.54
N PRO A 90 -4.18 -10.47 -0.44
CA PRO A 90 -5.63 -10.62 -0.54
C PRO A 90 -6.33 -10.38 0.80
N TYR A 91 -6.05 -9.26 1.46
CA TYR A 91 -6.68 -8.89 2.73
C TYR A 91 -7.50 -7.61 2.55
N ASP A 92 -8.65 -7.58 3.19
CA ASP A 92 -9.53 -6.42 3.17
C ASP A 92 -9.17 -5.36 4.22
N ALA A 93 -9.99 -4.30 4.32
CA ALA A 93 -9.78 -3.21 5.28
C ALA A 93 -10.02 -3.59 6.75
N LYS A 94 -10.49 -4.81 7.01
CA LYS A 94 -10.58 -5.37 8.36
C LYS A 94 -9.39 -6.24 8.71
N GLY A 95 -8.49 -6.51 7.74
CA GLY A 95 -7.36 -7.43 7.90
C GLY A 95 -7.77 -8.90 7.71
N GLU A 96 -8.95 -9.16 7.13
CA GLU A 96 -9.44 -10.51 6.87
C GLU A 96 -8.98 -10.96 5.47
N ARG A 97 -8.46 -12.18 5.39
CA ARG A 97 -8.08 -12.78 4.10
C ARG A 97 -9.32 -13.09 3.28
N ARG A 98 -9.30 -12.72 2.02
CA ARG A 98 -10.39 -12.93 1.04
C ARG A 98 -9.94 -13.88 -0.06
N ASP A 99 -10.92 -14.41 -0.79
CA ASP A 99 -10.65 -15.19 -1.99
C ASP A 99 -10.06 -14.29 -3.10
N TYR A 100 -9.28 -14.87 -4.00
CA TYR A 100 -8.71 -14.12 -5.13
C TYR A 100 -9.77 -13.53 -6.06
N ARG A 101 -10.96 -14.15 -6.11
CA ARG A 101 -12.11 -13.63 -6.88
C ARG A 101 -12.67 -12.33 -6.33
N ASP A 102 -12.40 -12.02 -5.05
CA ASP A 102 -12.84 -10.81 -4.37
C ASP A 102 -11.84 -9.63 -4.56
N LEU A 103 -10.73 -9.89 -5.25
CA LEU A 103 -9.77 -8.85 -5.54
C LEU A 103 -10.39 -7.78 -6.46
N PRO A 104 -10.04 -6.49 -6.24
CA PRO A 104 -10.49 -5.40 -7.10
C PRO A 104 -10.13 -5.67 -8.55
N LYS A 105 -11.09 -5.53 -9.46
CA LYS A 105 -10.87 -5.70 -10.90
C LYS A 105 -10.20 -4.48 -11.52
N THR A 106 -10.41 -3.32 -10.93
CA THR A 106 -9.84 -2.05 -11.37
C THR A 106 -9.22 -1.30 -10.20
N VAL A 107 -8.36 -0.34 -10.48
CA VAL A 107 -7.78 0.53 -9.45
C VAL A 107 -8.84 1.43 -8.78
N ALA A 108 -9.96 1.68 -9.46
CA ALA A 108 -11.09 2.41 -8.92
C ALA A 108 -11.80 1.66 -7.77
N ASP A 109 -11.72 0.33 -7.76
CA ASP A 109 -12.36 -0.52 -6.76
C ASP A 109 -11.54 -0.69 -5.48
N LEU A 110 -10.30 -0.17 -5.44
CA LEU A 110 -9.46 -0.19 -4.25
C LEU A 110 -10.14 0.58 -3.11
N LYS A 111 -10.34 -0.09 -1.98
CA LYS A 111 -11.03 0.48 -0.82
C LYS A 111 -10.07 1.19 0.12
N ASP A 112 -10.58 2.15 0.88
CA ASP A 112 -9.81 2.82 1.93
C ASP A 112 -9.59 1.91 3.12
N ASP A 113 -8.33 1.89 3.58
CA ASP A 113 -7.95 1.37 4.87
C ASP A 113 -7.20 2.47 5.65
N PRO A 114 -7.83 3.09 6.66
CA PRO A 114 -7.20 4.16 7.42
C PRO A 114 -5.96 3.71 8.19
N PHE A 115 -5.84 2.42 8.51
CA PHE A 115 -4.64 1.88 9.15
C PHE A 115 -3.45 1.77 8.18
N ARG A 116 -3.71 1.61 6.87
CA ARG A 116 -2.66 1.74 5.84
C ARG A 116 -2.12 3.16 5.78
N SER A 117 -3.01 4.16 5.86
CA SER A 117 -2.59 5.57 5.96
C SER A 117 -1.79 5.82 7.24
N LEU A 118 -2.22 5.22 8.36
CA LEU A 118 -1.56 5.38 9.66
C LEU A 118 -0.17 4.74 9.67
N ALA A 119 -0.02 3.52 9.14
CA ALA A 119 1.27 2.85 9.03
C ALA A 119 2.26 3.60 8.13
N GLY A 120 1.80 4.10 6.98
CA GLY A 120 2.62 4.92 6.10
C GLY A 120 3.08 6.23 6.74
N GLU A 121 2.21 6.88 7.53
CA GLU A 121 2.57 8.08 8.30
C GLU A 121 3.52 7.74 9.44
N LEU A 122 3.23 6.68 10.21
CA LEU A 122 4.08 6.22 11.31
C LEU A 122 5.52 5.99 10.84
N ARG A 123 5.71 5.34 9.67
CA ARG A 123 7.05 5.18 9.08
C ARG A 123 7.69 6.54 8.76
N ARG A 124 6.92 7.48 8.22
CA ARG A 124 7.41 8.80 7.80
C ARG A 124 7.88 9.66 8.98
N VAL A 125 7.26 9.50 10.13
CA VAL A 125 7.65 10.20 11.38
C VAL A 125 8.65 9.40 12.23
N GLY A 126 9.24 8.33 11.68
CA GLY A 126 10.31 7.57 12.33
C GLY A 126 9.84 6.53 13.34
N GLY A 127 8.58 6.11 13.28
CA GLY A 127 8.04 5.06 14.18
C GLY A 127 8.60 3.67 13.90
N PHE A 128 9.07 3.42 12.68
CA PHE A 128 9.82 2.22 12.30
C PHE A 128 10.66 2.48 11.05
N ALA A 129 11.74 1.72 10.87
CA ALA A 129 12.63 1.83 9.72
C ALA A 129 12.00 1.20 8.46
N LYS A 130 12.43 1.69 7.30
CA LYS A 130 12.12 1.01 6.04
C LYS A 130 12.82 -0.35 6.03
N ASP A 131 12.07 -1.38 5.69
CA ASP A 131 12.53 -2.76 5.63
C ASP A 131 12.21 -3.38 4.26
N THR A 132 12.96 -4.41 3.87
CA THR A 132 12.78 -5.13 2.60
C THR A 132 11.75 -6.25 2.69
N THR A 133 11.24 -6.53 3.89
CA THR A 133 10.17 -7.53 4.10
C THR A 133 8.95 -7.18 3.27
N PRO A 134 8.51 -8.08 2.39
CA PRO A 134 7.30 -7.87 1.62
C PRO A 134 6.10 -7.57 2.54
N PHE A 135 5.28 -6.60 2.14
CA PHE A 135 4.09 -6.20 2.88
C PHE A 135 4.35 -5.64 4.30
N SER A 136 5.58 -5.19 4.59
CA SER A 136 5.96 -4.60 5.88
C SER A 136 4.91 -3.60 6.39
N GLU A 137 4.49 -2.62 5.58
CA GLU A 137 3.47 -1.64 5.99
C GLU A 137 2.08 -2.26 6.25
N PHE A 138 1.75 -3.40 5.65
CA PHE A 138 0.51 -4.10 5.96
C PHE A 138 0.57 -4.78 7.32
N LEU A 139 1.72 -5.35 7.70
CA LEU A 139 1.93 -5.92 9.02
C LEU A 139 1.80 -4.84 10.12
N TRP A 140 2.39 -3.67 9.89
CA TRP A 140 2.22 -2.52 10.78
C TRP A 140 0.77 -2.03 10.83
N ALA A 141 0.07 -1.97 9.70
CA ALA A 141 -1.35 -1.60 9.67
C ALA A 141 -2.22 -2.60 10.46
N ASP A 142 -1.90 -3.90 10.37
CA ASP A 142 -2.62 -4.94 11.09
C ASP A 142 -2.35 -4.88 12.61
N PHE A 143 -1.13 -4.65 13.02
CA PHE A 143 -0.77 -4.40 14.42
C PHE A 143 -1.55 -3.21 14.99
N LEU A 144 -1.54 -2.08 14.29
CA LEU A 144 -2.26 -0.87 14.72
C LEU A 144 -3.77 -1.07 14.78
N ARG A 145 -4.35 -1.84 13.85
CA ARG A 145 -5.78 -2.19 13.80
C ARG A 145 -6.22 -2.95 15.05
N ARG A 146 -5.36 -3.78 15.62
CA ARG A 146 -5.65 -4.52 16.85
C ARG A 146 -5.53 -3.67 18.11
N LYS A 147 -4.82 -2.55 18.05
CA LYS A 147 -4.54 -1.68 19.21
C LYS A 147 -5.38 -0.40 19.23
N LEU A 148 -5.85 0.07 18.08
CA LEU A 148 -6.57 1.33 17.92
C LEU A 148 -7.94 1.11 17.28
N SER A 149 -8.93 1.90 17.68
CA SER A 149 -10.24 1.85 17.03
C SER A 149 -10.22 2.59 15.69
N ARG A 150 -10.88 2.02 14.68
CA ARG A 150 -11.04 2.66 13.37
C ARG A 150 -11.62 4.07 13.49
N LYS A 151 -12.70 4.23 14.26
CA LYS A 151 -13.33 5.54 14.50
C LYS A 151 -12.37 6.57 15.12
N GLY A 152 -11.49 6.13 16.03
CA GLY A 152 -10.47 6.99 16.61
C GLY A 152 -9.46 7.49 15.58
N VAL A 153 -9.01 6.61 14.66
CA VAL A 153 -8.08 6.96 13.58
C VAL A 153 -8.75 7.92 12.59
N GLU A 154 -9.99 7.67 12.22
CA GLU A 154 -10.72 8.50 11.25
C GLU A 154 -11.04 9.89 11.81
N ASN A 155 -11.46 10.00 13.08
CA ASN A 155 -11.89 11.24 13.68
C ASN A 155 -10.72 12.16 14.12
N ASN A 156 -9.60 11.60 14.56
CA ASN A 156 -8.45 12.38 15.00
C ASN A 156 -7.13 11.69 14.62
N PHE A 157 -6.74 11.90 13.39
CA PHE A 157 -5.57 11.25 12.83
C PHE A 157 -4.26 11.68 13.51
N SER A 158 -4.13 12.95 13.92
CA SER A 158 -2.93 13.43 14.63
C SER A 158 -2.74 12.72 15.96
N LYS A 159 -3.81 12.61 16.76
CA LYS A 159 -3.77 11.84 18.00
C LYS A 159 -3.53 10.35 17.77
N ALA A 160 -4.02 9.81 16.65
CA ALA A 160 -3.76 8.42 16.27
C ALA A 160 -2.28 8.21 15.95
N ILE A 161 -1.59 9.17 15.31
CA ILE A 161 -0.14 9.11 15.05
C ILE A 161 0.66 9.13 16.35
N GLU A 162 0.34 10.02 17.30
CA GLU A 162 1.01 10.06 18.61
C GLU A 162 0.91 8.71 19.33
N ARG A 163 -0.29 8.13 19.35
CA ARG A 163 -0.51 6.81 19.94
C ARG A 163 0.20 5.70 19.16
N ALA A 164 0.22 5.78 17.84
CA ALA A 164 0.91 4.81 17.00
C ALA A 164 2.44 4.88 17.20
N LEU A 165 3.01 6.07 17.43
CA LEU A 165 4.43 6.23 17.79
C LEU A 165 4.75 5.52 19.12
N ALA A 166 3.96 5.76 20.16
CA ALA A 166 4.15 5.09 21.45
C ALA A 166 4.04 3.55 21.30
N LEU A 167 3.04 3.06 20.57
CA LEU A 167 2.89 1.63 20.28
C LEU A 167 4.04 1.07 19.45
N GLY A 168 4.52 1.82 18.44
CA GLY A 168 5.63 1.41 17.56
C GLY A 168 6.96 1.29 18.30
N LYS A 169 7.16 2.04 19.36
CA LYS A 169 8.34 1.96 20.23
C LYS A 169 8.20 0.93 21.36
N SER A 170 7.02 0.39 21.58
CA SER A 170 6.77 -0.57 22.64
C SER A 170 7.32 -1.96 22.31
N LYS A 171 7.54 -2.78 23.35
CA LYS A 171 7.92 -4.19 23.22
C LYS A 171 6.85 -5.03 22.49
N ASP A 172 5.61 -4.57 22.43
CA ASP A 172 4.53 -5.25 21.70
C ASP A 172 4.78 -5.30 20.18
N ALA A 173 5.62 -4.40 19.65
CA ALA A 173 5.95 -4.29 18.23
C ALA A 173 7.25 -4.98 17.83
N VAL A 174 7.97 -5.63 18.75
CA VAL A 174 9.32 -6.20 18.54
C VAL A 174 9.42 -7.17 17.35
N TYR A 175 8.34 -7.87 17.03
CA TYR A 175 8.29 -8.83 15.93
C TYR A 175 8.04 -8.21 14.56
N LEU A 176 7.77 -6.90 14.51
CA LEU A 176 7.45 -6.21 13.26
C LEU A 176 8.71 -5.79 12.51
N PRO A 177 8.71 -5.90 11.18
CA PRO A 177 9.86 -5.53 10.38
C PRO A 177 10.19 -4.03 10.53
N GLY A 178 11.48 -3.74 10.67
CA GLY A 178 11.94 -2.36 10.85
C GLY A 178 11.68 -1.76 12.24
N TRP A 179 11.31 -2.58 13.23
CA TRP A 179 11.20 -2.10 14.61
C TRP A 179 12.55 -1.54 15.11
N CYS A 180 12.51 -0.34 15.68
CA CYS A 180 13.70 0.41 16.08
C CYS A 180 13.99 0.38 17.60
N GLY A 181 13.28 -0.45 18.35
CA GLY A 181 13.44 -0.52 19.79
C GLY A 181 12.58 0.49 20.56
N PRO A 182 12.56 0.38 21.91
CA PRO A 182 11.97 1.41 22.75
C PRO A 182 12.77 2.72 22.56
N ALA A 183 12.12 3.86 22.83
CA ALA A 183 12.87 5.10 22.99
C ALA A 183 13.89 4.89 24.12
N GLU A 184 15.14 5.31 23.91
CA GLU A 184 16.10 5.38 25.01
C GLU A 184 15.52 6.36 26.04
N GLU A 185 15.45 5.95 27.30
CA GLU A 185 15.14 6.85 28.41
C GLU A 185 16.40 7.68 28.65
N ASP A 186 16.37 8.98 28.29
CA ASP A 186 17.41 9.96 28.64
C ASP A 186 17.47 10.19 30.16
#